data_d7d260754b3a5433e2580cce80073f3a
#
_entry.id   d7d260754b3a5433e2580cce80073f3a
#
_cell.length_a   1.000
_cell.length_b   1.000
_cell.length_c   1.000
_cell.angle_alpha   90.00
_cell.angle_beta   90.00
_cell.angle_gamma   90.00
#
_symmetry.space_group_name_H-M   'P 1'
#
loop_
_entity.id
_entity.type
_entity.pdbx_description
1 polymer ?
#
loop_
_entity_poly.entity_id
_entity_poly.type
_entity_poly.pdbx_seq_one_letter_code
_entity_poly.pdbx_strand_id
1 'polypeptide(L)'
;MLHSERCGEDLVVKFDLMGTAHLTTSTTAIPPVKIFDNMAIIGTEGTNCVVIESDEGLILLDAMWPGELYENMIEDGLRRLGYDPADVKILLISHGHPDHSGCGRHFVEKYGAVPYMSKVDYLFEQEFCAKANNPAWIFDFEVEHFLDEGDVLTLGNAKVYCFSTPGHTPGGLSFIVPVFDQGRPHMAALWGGSAPPPQLEANYQYLRSLDHFIEKCREYHVDADFMNHPILNNGVERMAVMRNRLDQVANPFVIGEEGYIRFTGLYRQLAEDNIAAGCIDYTKG
;
A
#
# COMPACT_ATOMS: atom_id res chain seq x y z
N MET A 1 2.74 19.31 -8.89
CA MET A 1 3.85 19.47 -9.86
C MET A 1 5.08 18.83 -9.26
N LEU A 2 5.75 17.94 -9.97
CA LEU A 2 7.03 17.39 -9.53
C LEU A 2 8.09 18.47 -9.73
N HIS A 3 8.69 18.98 -8.66
CA HIS A 3 9.85 19.84 -8.75
C HIS A 3 11.10 18.98 -8.60
N SER A 4 11.93 18.92 -9.64
CA SER A 4 13.24 18.30 -9.55
C SER A 4 14.28 19.37 -9.19
N GLU A 5 14.98 19.20 -8.09
CA GLU A 5 16.17 19.98 -7.76
C GLU A 5 17.39 19.05 -7.83
N ARG A 6 18.48 19.54 -8.41
CA ARG A 6 19.77 18.84 -8.33
C ARG A 6 20.45 19.18 -7.01
N CYS A 7 20.67 18.17 -6.19
CA CYS A 7 21.52 18.26 -5.02
C CYS A 7 22.78 17.43 -5.28
N GLY A 8 23.88 18.11 -5.65
CA GLY A 8 25.09 17.43 -6.09
C GLY A 8 24.93 16.77 -7.47
N GLU A 9 25.39 15.53 -7.61
CA GLU A 9 25.24 14.74 -8.84
C GLU A 9 23.91 13.96 -8.92
N ASP A 10 23.14 13.92 -7.83
CA ASP A 10 21.88 13.18 -7.75
C ASP A 10 20.69 14.08 -8.10
N LEU A 11 19.76 13.52 -8.90
CA LEU A 11 18.47 14.14 -9.17
C LEU A 11 17.54 13.86 -7.98
N VAL A 12 17.31 14.87 -7.13
CA VAL A 12 16.32 14.78 -6.05
C VAL A 12 14.98 15.24 -6.59
N VAL A 13 14.02 14.32 -6.65
CA VAL A 13 12.62 14.64 -6.96
C VAL A 13 11.94 15.03 -5.66
N LYS A 14 11.69 16.32 -5.45
CA LYS A 14 10.84 16.77 -4.36
C LYS A 14 9.38 16.57 -4.75
N PHE A 15 8.68 15.76 -3.98
CA PHE A 15 7.23 15.65 -4.09
C PHE A 15 6.59 16.87 -3.45
N ASP A 16 5.88 17.65 -4.24
CA ASP A 16 4.90 18.59 -3.71
C ASP A 16 3.63 17.79 -3.33
N LEU A 17 3.60 17.31 -2.09
CA LEU A 17 2.44 16.58 -1.54
C LEU A 17 1.15 17.39 -1.66
N MET A 18 1.22 18.71 -1.52
CA MET A 18 0.06 19.61 -1.68
C MET A 18 -0.43 19.63 -3.13
N GLY A 19 0.49 19.62 -4.10
CA GLY A 19 0.15 19.58 -5.52
C GLY A 19 -0.29 18.20 -6.02
N THR A 20 0.03 17.12 -5.27
CA THR A 20 -0.28 15.74 -5.67
C THR A 20 -1.40 15.08 -4.85
N ALA A 21 -1.85 15.71 -3.75
CA ALA A 21 -2.94 15.17 -2.91
C ALA A 21 -4.22 14.87 -3.73
N HIS A 22 -4.52 15.68 -4.76
CA HIS A 22 -5.63 15.41 -5.66
C HIS A 22 -5.44 14.14 -6.50
N LEU A 23 -4.24 13.66 -6.69
CA LEU A 23 -3.95 12.45 -7.46
C LEU A 23 -4.25 11.17 -6.67
N THR A 24 -4.23 11.21 -5.33
CA THR A 24 -4.63 10.06 -4.50
C THR A 24 -6.12 9.75 -4.63
N THR A 25 -6.92 10.71 -5.09
CA THR A 25 -8.36 10.55 -5.37
C THR A 25 -8.66 10.32 -6.86
N SER A 26 -7.64 10.16 -7.72
CA SER A 26 -7.85 9.89 -9.15
C SER A 26 -8.63 8.58 -9.34
N THR A 27 -9.69 8.64 -10.14
CA THR A 27 -10.49 7.47 -10.55
C THR A 27 -10.05 6.88 -11.90
N THR A 28 -8.99 7.42 -12.50
CA THR A 28 -8.44 6.91 -13.76
C THR A 28 -7.90 5.51 -13.57
N ALA A 29 -8.57 4.52 -14.17
CA ALA A 29 -8.18 3.13 -14.06
C ALA A 29 -6.83 2.85 -14.72
N ILE A 30 -6.00 2.07 -14.04
CA ILE A 30 -4.76 1.53 -14.60
C ILE A 30 -5.05 0.10 -15.07
N PRO A 31 -4.62 -0.30 -16.28
CA PRO A 31 -4.75 -1.69 -16.69
C PRO A 31 -4.03 -2.61 -15.69
N PRO A 32 -4.69 -3.66 -15.17
CA PRO A 32 -4.10 -4.58 -14.19
C PRO A 32 -2.86 -5.26 -14.76
N VAL A 33 -1.87 -5.51 -13.91
CA VAL A 33 -0.59 -6.08 -14.33
C VAL A 33 0.07 -6.90 -13.24
N LYS A 34 0.66 -8.05 -13.60
CA LYS A 34 1.62 -8.74 -12.73
C LYS A 34 2.93 -7.94 -12.67
N ILE A 35 3.34 -7.59 -11.48
CA ILE A 35 4.62 -6.90 -11.20
C ILE A 35 5.71 -7.88 -10.77
N PHE A 36 5.30 -9.05 -10.27
CA PHE A 36 6.13 -10.23 -10.01
C PHE A 36 5.37 -11.49 -10.40
N ASP A 37 6.03 -12.62 -10.46
CA ASP A 37 5.42 -13.90 -10.85
C ASP A 37 4.20 -14.24 -9.99
N ASN A 38 4.25 -13.88 -8.68
CA ASN A 38 3.23 -14.14 -7.68
C ASN A 38 2.56 -12.86 -7.12
N MET A 39 2.74 -11.69 -7.75
CA MET A 39 2.14 -10.44 -7.28
C MET A 39 1.64 -9.57 -8.44
N ALA A 40 0.43 -9.05 -8.31
CA ALA A 40 -0.19 -8.15 -9.28
C ALA A 40 -0.80 -6.92 -8.63
N ILE A 41 -1.02 -5.86 -9.43
CA ILE A 41 -1.67 -4.62 -9.03
C ILE A 41 -2.93 -4.40 -9.85
N ILE A 42 -4.01 -3.98 -9.16
CA ILE A 42 -5.29 -3.58 -9.75
C ILE A 42 -5.68 -2.24 -9.13
N GLY A 43 -6.10 -1.26 -9.92
CA GLY A 43 -6.62 -0.01 -9.36
C GLY A 43 -6.58 1.17 -10.29
N THR A 44 -6.42 2.33 -9.68
CA THR A 44 -6.37 3.64 -10.32
C THR A 44 -5.00 4.28 -10.19
N GLU A 45 -4.80 5.44 -10.82
CA GLU A 45 -3.61 6.27 -10.59
C GLU A 45 -3.50 6.75 -9.14
N GLY A 46 -4.63 6.84 -8.42
CA GLY A 46 -4.67 7.32 -7.04
C GLY A 46 -4.43 6.22 -6.01
N THR A 47 -5.20 5.14 -6.11
CA THR A 47 -5.21 4.05 -5.13
C THR A 47 -5.29 2.71 -5.84
N ASN A 48 -4.63 1.71 -5.32
CA ASN A 48 -4.71 0.35 -5.84
C ASN A 48 -4.79 -0.68 -4.71
N CYS A 49 -5.21 -1.88 -5.07
CA CYS A 49 -5.03 -3.08 -4.27
C CYS A 49 -3.94 -3.97 -4.89
N VAL A 50 -3.33 -4.80 -4.06
CA VAL A 50 -2.30 -5.74 -4.46
C VAL A 50 -2.81 -7.16 -4.30
N VAL A 51 -2.64 -7.97 -5.32
CA VAL A 51 -2.99 -9.39 -5.33
C VAL A 51 -1.73 -10.20 -5.08
N ILE A 52 -1.71 -11.02 -4.04
CA ILE A 52 -0.64 -11.97 -3.77
C ILE A 52 -1.18 -13.38 -4.03
N GLU A 53 -0.55 -14.08 -4.96
CA GLU A 53 -0.95 -15.40 -5.42
C GLU A 53 -0.36 -16.50 -4.52
N SER A 54 -1.16 -17.50 -4.22
CA SER A 54 -0.73 -18.74 -3.56
C SER A 54 -1.35 -19.96 -4.22
N ASP A 55 -0.91 -21.15 -3.84
CA ASP A 55 -1.47 -22.43 -4.29
C ASP A 55 -2.82 -22.77 -3.62
N GLU A 56 -3.27 -21.98 -2.63
CA GLU A 56 -4.56 -22.12 -1.95
C GLU A 56 -5.54 -20.97 -2.24
N GLY A 57 -5.17 -20.02 -3.08
CA GLY A 57 -5.99 -18.87 -3.46
C GLY A 57 -5.23 -17.56 -3.41
N LEU A 58 -5.97 -16.46 -3.21
CA LEU A 58 -5.43 -15.11 -3.29
C LEU A 58 -5.54 -14.39 -1.95
N ILE A 59 -4.50 -13.59 -1.63
CA ILE A 59 -4.57 -12.53 -0.64
C ILE A 59 -4.79 -11.22 -1.41
N LEU A 60 -5.88 -10.52 -1.12
CA LEU A 60 -6.12 -9.16 -1.58
C LEU A 60 -5.64 -8.20 -0.50
N LEU A 61 -4.56 -7.47 -0.78
CA LEU A 61 -4.02 -6.44 0.10
C LEU A 61 -4.61 -5.10 -0.30
N ASP A 62 -5.37 -4.49 0.60
CA ASP A 62 -6.23 -3.35 0.46
C ASP A 62 -7.40 -3.59 -0.54
N ALA A 63 -8.43 -2.74 -0.47
CA ALA A 63 -9.67 -2.87 -1.22
C ALA A 63 -10.20 -1.54 -1.77
N MET A 64 -9.33 -0.58 -1.99
CA MET A 64 -9.63 0.71 -2.61
C MET A 64 -10.78 1.49 -1.93
N TRP A 65 -11.31 2.53 -2.59
CA TRP A 65 -12.46 3.31 -2.11
C TRP A 65 -13.76 2.49 -2.13
N PRO A 66 -14.75 2.84 -1.29
CA PRO A 66 -16.04 2.18 -1.31
C PRO A 66 -16.85 2.49 -2.56
N GLY A 67 -17.67 1.55 -3.00
CA GLY A 67 -18.67 1.69 -4.05
C GLY A 67 -18.47 0.81 -5.26
N GLU A 68 -19.57 0.61 -5.99
CA GLU A 68 -19.70 -0.33 -7.11
C GLU A 68 -18.65 -0.11 -8.22
N LEU A 69 -18.21 1.13 -8.44
CA LEU A 69 -17.15 1.43 -9.39
C LEU A 69 -15.87 0.64 -9.08
N TYR A 70 -15.45 0.68 -7.82
CA TYR A 70 -14.20 0.05 -7.37
C TYR A 70 -14.36 -1.44 -7.16
N GLU A 71 -15.53 -1.90 -6.69
CA GLU A 71 -15.88 -3.32 -6.60
C GLU A 71 -15.75 -3.99 -7.97
N ASN A 72 -16.40 -3.39 -8.99
CA ASN A 72 -16.33 -3.88 -10.37
C ASN A 72 -14.91 -3.78 -10.92
N MET A 73 -14.16 -2.73 -10.60
CA MET A 73 -12.78 -2.56 -11.06
C MET A 73 -11.86 -3.66 -10.51
N ILE A 74 -11.99 -4.03 -9.23
CA ILE A 74 -11.20 -5.10 -8.63
C ILE A 74 -11.58 -6.44 -9.24
N GLU A 75 -12.89 -6.75 -9.35
CA GLU A 75 -13.35 -8.00 -9.95
C GLU A 75 -12.91 -8.16 -11.41
N ASP A 76 -13.09 -7.12 -12.23
CA ASP A 76 -12.69 -7.13 -13.63
C ASP A 76 -11.16 -7.21 -13.77
N GLY A 77 -10.44 -6.55 -12.87
CA GLY A 77 -9.00 -6.63 -12.80
C GLY A 77 -8.51 -8.05 -12.51
N LEU A 78 -9.11 -8.73 -11.52
CA LEU A 78 -8.84 -10.14 -11.20
C LEU A 78 -9.09 -11.03 -12.42
N ARG A 79 -10.27 -10.92 -13.06
CA ARG A 79 -10.61 -11.72 -14.26
C ARG A 79 -9.65 -11.49 -15.42
N ARG A 80 -9.22 -10.23 -15.64
CA ARG A 80 -8.25 -9.89 -16.69
C ARG A 80 -6.86 -10.44 -16.41
N LEU A 81 -6.50 -10.66 -15.16
CA LEU A 81 -5.28 -11.34 -14.74
C LEU A 81 -5.40 -12.88 -14.80
N GLY A 82 -6.60 -13.40 -15.08
CA GLY A 82 -6.88 -14.83 -15.15
C GLY A 82 -7.31 -15.46 -13.82
N TYR A 83 -7.66 -14.66 -12.82
CA TYR A 83 -8.15 -15.13 -11.53
C TYR A 83 -9.68 -15.10 -11.43
N ASP A 84 -10.24 -15.98 -10.64
CA ASP A 84 -11.63 -15.87 -10.20
C ASP A 84 -11.68 -14.98 -8.93
N PRO A 85 -12.54 -13.94 -8.86
CA PRO A 85 -12.74 -13.19 -7.62
C PRO A 85 -13.11 -14.06 -6.41
N ALA A 86 -13.73 -15.23 -6.60
CA ALA A 86 -14.02 -16.20 -5.56
C ALA A 86 -12.77 -16.89 -4.98
N ASP A 87 -11.60 -16.74 -5.63
CA ASP A 87 -10.32 -17.23 -5.13
C ASP A 87 -9.68 -16.27 -4.11
N VAL A 88 -10.24 -15.08 -3.90
CA VAL A 88 -9.83 -14.21 -2.79
C VAL A 88 -10.26 -14.85 -1.47
N LYS A 89 -9.29 -15.41 -0.75
CA LYS A 89 -9.51 -16.08 0.54
C LYS A 89 -9.25 -15.17 1.72
N ILE A 90 -8.31 -14.25 1.57
CA ILE A 90 -7.91 -13.31 2.61
C ILE A 90 -8.01 -11.89 2.04
N LEU A 91 -8.64 -11.00 2.83
CA LEU A 91 -8.58 -9.56 2.67
C LEU A 91 -7.64 -9.01 3.74
N LEU A 92 -6.48 -8.49 3.35
CA LEU A 92 -5.52 -7.89 4.26
C LEU A 92 -5.57 -6.37 4.12
N ILE A 93 -5.82 -5.65 5.20
CA ILE A 93 -5.93 -4.18 5.19
C ILE A 93 -4.70 -3.57 5.85
N SER A 94 -4.03 -2.69 5.13
CA SER A 94 -2.79 -2.05 5.60
C SER A 94 -3.05 -1.04 6.72
N HIS A 95 -4.10 -0.24 6.60
CA HIS A 95 -4.46 0.75 7.61
C HIS A 95 -5.93 1.22 7.47
N GLY A 96 -6.45 1.84 8.52
CA GLY A 96 -7.85 2.20 8.69
C GLY A 96 -8.25 3.49 7.99
N HIS A 97 -8.11 3.56 6.65
CA HIS A 97 -8.70 4.61 5.84
C HIS A 97 -9.61 4.04 4.75
N PRO A 98 -10.69 4.74 4.38
CA PRO A 98 -11.69 4.23 3.44
C PRO A 98 -11.18 3.90 2.04
N ASP A 99 -10.05 4.45 1.63
CA ASP A 99 -9.42 4.15 0.35
C ASP A 99 -8.56 2.87 0.37
N HIS A 100 -8.50 2.20 1.52
CA HIS A 100 -7.83 0.91 1.70
C HIS A 100 -8.79 -0.21 2.11
N SER A 101 -9.89 0.11 2.79
CA SER A 101 -10.89 -0.84 3.28
C SER A 101 -12.19 -0.84 2.48
N GLY A 102 -12.40 0.14 1.62
CA GLY A 102 -13.71 0.54 1.10
C GLY A 102 -14.54 -0.55 0.41
N CYS A 103 -13.95 -1.42 -0.39
CA CYS A 103 -14.65 -2.57 -0.98
C CYS A 103 -14.55 -3.83 -0.09
N GLY A 104 -14.06 -3.72 1.14
CA GLY A 104 -13.85 -4.87 2.03
C GLY A 104 -15.11 -5.66 2.27
N ARG A 105 -16.22 -4.98 2.58
CA ARG A 105 -17.54 -5.63 2.76
C ARG A 105 -17.93 -6.49 1.57
N HIS A 106 -17.73 -5.98 0.35
CA HIS A 106 -18.07 -6.71 -0.88
C HIS A 106 -17.35 -8.06 -0.97
N PHE A 107 -16.04 -8.10 -0.68
CA PHE A 107 -15.26 -9.35 -0.73
C PHE A 107 -15.60 -10.28 0.43
N VAL A 108 -15.87 -9.74 1.62
CA VAL A 108 -16.30 -10.54 2.79
C VAL A 108 -17.67 -11.18 2.55
N GLU A 109 -18.70 -10.39 2.19
CA GLU A 109 -20.06 -10.88 2.07
C GLU A 109 -20.30 -11.73 0.80
N LYS A 110 -19.72 -11.34 -0.33
CA LYS A 110 -19.97 -11.99 -1.62
C LYS A 110 -19.09 -13.23 -1.84
N TYR A 111 -17.84 -13.19 -1.41
CA TYR A 111 -16.86 -14.22 -1.70
C TYR A 111 -16.38 -14.97 -0.47
N GLY A 112 -16.75 -14.52 0.73
CA GLY A 112 -16.33 -15.15 1.98
C GLY A 112 -14.86 -14.94 2.30
N ALA A 113 -14.25 -13.87 1.80
CA ALA A 113 -12.88 -13.51 2.14
C ALA A 113 -12.77 -13.21 3.64
N VAL A 114 -11.74 -13.73 4.29
CA VAL A 114 -11.51 -13.52 5.72
C VAL A 114 -10.69 -12.22 5.89
N PRO A 115 -11.24 -11.20 6.58
CA PRO A 115 -10.56 -9.94 6.74
C PRO A 115 -9.53 -9.97 7.88
N TYR A 116 -8.36 -9.37 7.62
CA TYR A 116 -7.25 -9.17 8.56
C TYR A 116 -6.81 -7.71 8.57
N MET A 117 -6.61 -7.12 9.74
CA MET A 117 -5.98 -5.81 9.92
C MET A 117 -5.47 -5.67 11.36
N SER A 118 -4.89 -4.54 11.73
CA SER A 118 -4.60 -4.27 13.13
C SER A 118 -5.87 -3.97 13.93
N LYS A 119 -5.92 -4.39 15.19
CA LYS A 119 -7.06 -4.08 16.07
C LYS A 119 -7.17 -2.58 16.34
N VAL A 120 -6.06 -1.89 16.39
CA VAL A 120 -6.03 -0.45 16.64
C VAL A 120 -6.68 0.31 15.49
N ASP A 121 -6.34 -0.04 14.25
CA ASP A 121 -6.92 0.61 13.07
C ASP A 121 -8.36 0.16 12.80
N TYR A 122 -8.75 -1.05 13.17
CA TYR A 122 -10.16 -1.46 13.14
C TYR A 122 -11.05 -0.51 13.97
N LEU A 123 -10.62 -0.22 15.20
CA LEU A 123 -11.36 0.68 16.09
C LEU A 123 -11.26 2.14 15.62
N PHE A 124 -10.09 2.54 15.13
CA PHE A 124 -9.87 3.88 14.58
C PHE A 124 -10.76 4.15 13.38
N GLU A 125 -10.85 3.24 12.43
CA GLU A 125 -11.64 3.43 11.21
C GLU A 125 -13.14 3.49 11.49
N GLN A 126 -13.64 2.65 12.40
CA GLN A 126 -15.04 2.74 12.87
C GLN A 126 -15.37 4.14 13.41
N GLU A 127 -14.48 4.69 14.24
CA GLU A 127 -14.64 6.03 14.81
C GLU A 127 -14.46 7.12 13.74
N PHE A 128 -13.49 6.97 12.83
CA PHE A 128 -13.19 7.89 11.74
C PHE A 128 -14.37 8.02 10.79
N CYS A 129 -14.90 6.90 10.31
CA CYS A 129 -16.06 6.89 9.40
C CYS A 129 -17.32 7.46 10.08
N ALA A 130 -17.56 7.13 11.35
CA ALA A 130 -18.68 7.65 12.09
C ALA A 130 -18.63 9.20 12.27
N LYS A 131 -17.43 9.77 12.39
CA LYS A 131 -17.21 11.21 12.55
C LYS A 131 -17.16 11.99 11.24
N ALA A 132 -16.78 11.35 10.14
CA ALA A 132 -16.55 12.01 8.85
C ALA A 132 -17.78 12.66 8.23
N ASN A 133 -19.00 12.33 8.70
CA ASN A 133 -20.27 12.77 8.17
C ASN A 133 -20.36 12.64 6.62
N ASN A 134 -19.67 11.66 6.07
CA ASN A 134 -19.69 11.33 4.66
C ASN A 134 -20.40 9.98 4.48
N PRO A 135 -21.61 9.95 3.88
CA PRO A 135 -22.37 8.71 3.75
C PRO A 135 -21.72 7.67 2.83
N ALA A 136 -20.69 8.05 2.08
CA ALA A 136 -19.92 7.13 1.25
C ALA A 136 -18.80 6.43 2.05
N TRP A 137 -18.42 6.96 3.20
CA TRP A 137 -17.35 6.39 4.05
C TRP A 137 -17.97 5.51 5.13
N ILE A 138 -18.18 4.25 4.78
CA ILE A 138 -18.82 3.27 5.65
C ILE A 138 -17.82 2.14 5.85
N PHE A 139 -17.49 1.88 7.12
CA PHE A 139 -16.77 0.68 7.55
C PHE A 139 -17.77 -0.21 8.29
N ASP A 140 -18.35 -1.20 7.61
CA ASP A 140 -19.50 -1.95 8.06
C ASP A 140 -19.37 -3.47 7.89
N PHE A 141 -18.16 -3.98 7.97
CA PHE A 141 -17.89 -5.41 8.06
C PHE A 141 -17.07 -5.73 9.31
N GLU A 142 -17.23 -6.93 9.82
CA GLU A 142 -16.54 -7.38 11.03
C GLU A 142 -15.17 -7.95 10.69
N VAL A 143 -14.17 -7.62 11.53
CA VAL A 143 -12.83 -8.20 11.50
C VAL A 143 -12.62 -8.98 12.79
N GLU A 144 -12.41 -10.29 12.67
CA GLU A 144 -12.19 -11.18 13.80
C GLU A 144 -10.71 -11.56 13.97
N HIS A 145 -9.90 -11.36 12.92
CA HIS A 145 -8.48 -11.71 12.89
C HIS A 145 -7.62 -10.46 12.88
N PHE A 146 -6.89 -10.26 13.96
CA PHE A 146 -6.03 -9.10 14.12
C PHE A 146 -4.57 -9.48 13.99
N LEU A 147 -3.80 -8.60 13.35
CA LEU A 147 -2.37 -8.72 13.16
C LEU A 147 -1.64 -7.66 13.98
N ASP A 148 -0.44 -8.01 14.45
CA ASP A 148 0.42 -7.15 15.24
C ASP A 148 1.88 -7.32 14.79
N GLU A 149 2.80 -6.64 15.48
CA GLU A 149 4.24 -6.68 15.24
C GLU A 149 4.79 -8.11 15.19
N GLY A 150 5.42 -8.45 14.08
CA GLY A 150 6.11 -9.72 13.90
C GLY A 150 5.22 -10.90 13.49
N ASP A 151 3.91 -10.68 13.33
CA ASP A 151 3.02 -11.71 12.82
C ASP A 151 3.36 -12.08 11.37
N VAL A 152 3.09 -13.33 11.02
CA VAL A 152 3.25 -13.85 9.66
C VAL A 152 1.93 -14.40 9.18
N LEU A 153 1.29 -13.67 8.26
CA LEU A 153 0.09 -14.14 7.58
C LEU A 153 0.48 -15.14 6.50
N THR A 154 -0.19 -16.29 6.47
CA THR A 154 0.08 -17.35 5.50
C THR A 154 -1.19 -17.78 4.78
N LEU A 155 -1.07 -18.06 3.49
CA LEU A 155 -2.08 -18.76 2.69
C LEU A 155 -1.33 -19.68 1.73
N GLY A 156 -1.49 -21.00 1.88
CA GLY A 156 -0.70 -21.95 1.10
C GLY A 156 0.81 -21.67 1.19
N ASN A 157 1.43 -21.46 0.05
CA ASN A 157 2.86 -21.12 -0.07
C ASN A 157 3.17 -19.61 0.03
N ALA A 158 2.16 -18.75 0.07
CA ALA A 158 2.36 -17.31 0.26
C ALA A 158 2.58 -16.95 1.73
N LYS A 159 3.46 -15.97 1.96
CA LYS A 159 3.74 -15.39 3.29
C LYS A 159 3.76 -13.89 3.21
N VAL A 160 3.19 -13.23 4.22
CA VAL A 160 3.27 -11.78 4.43
C VAL A 160 3.76 -11.54 5.83
N TYR A 161 4.94 -10.96 5.97
CA TYR A 161 5.51 -10.55 7.26
C TYR A 161 4.94 -9.18 7.62
N CYS A 162 4.34 -9.07 8.82
CA CYS A 162 3.60 -7.90 9.27
C CYS A 162 4.41 -7.13 10.32
N PHE A 163 4.45 -5.81 10.19
CA PHE A 163 5.16 -4.93 11.12
C PHE A 163 4.26 -3.75 11.49
N SER A 164 4.14 -3.48 12.78
CA SER A 164 3.37 -2.34 13.29
C SER A 164 4.12 -1.04 13.01
N THR A 165 3.51 -0.17 12.22
CA THR A 165 4.09 1.12 11.79
C THR A 165 3.13 2.28 12.03
N PRO A 166 2.73 2.54 13.30
CA PRO A 166 1.84 3.64 13.64
C PRO A 166 2.44 5.00 13.30
N GLY A 167 1.58 5.95 13.00
CA GLY A 167 1.94 7.33 12.65
C GLY A 167 0.96 7.94 11.68
N HIS A 168 0.89 7.44 10.44
CA HIS A 168 -0.13 7.85 9.47
C HIS A 168 -1.55 7.58 10.01
N THR A 169 -1.77 6.37 10.49
CA THR A 169 -2.88 5.98 11.36
C THR A 169 -2.32 5.41 12.67
N PRO A 170 -3.14 5.30 13.72
CA PRO A 170 -2.68 4.79 15.02
C PRO A 170 -2.22 3.33 15.01
N GLY A 171 -2.72 2.52 14.07
CA GLY A 171 -2.48 1.08 14.00
C GLY A 171 -2.00 0.60 12.63
N GLY A 172 -1.45 1.48 11.79
CA GLY A 172 -0.98 1.13 10.45
C GLY A 172 0.02 -0.03 10.45
N LEU A 173 -0.08 -0.90 9.45
CA LEU A 173 0.81 -2.04 9.22
C LEU A 173 1.61 -1.84 7.94
N SER A 174 2.88 -2.20 8.00
CA SER A 174 3.75 -2.34 6.84
C SER A 174 4.07 -3.81 6.60
N PHE A 175 4.39 -4.18 5.36
CA PHE A 175 4.52 -5.58 5.00
C PHE A 175 5.81 -5.84 4.23
N ILE A 176 6.38 -7.04 4.45
CA ILE A 176 7.45 -7.60 3.62
C ILE A 176 6.94 -8.92 3.04
N VAL A 177 7.09 -9.10 1.73
CA VAL A 177 6.52 -10.22 0.98
C VAL A 177 7.60 -10.86 0.11
N PRO A 178 7.83 -12.18 0.21
CA PRO A 178 8.65 -12.91 -0.75
C PRO A 178 7.98 -12.92 -2.12
N VAL A 179 8.70 -12.45 -3.14
CA VAL A 179 8.22 -12.39 -4.52
C VAL A 179 9.24 -13.00 -5.47
N PHE A 180 8.81 -13.30 -6.69
CA PHE A 180 9.68 -13.88 -7.70
C PHE A 180 9.61 -13.08 -9.00
N ASP A 181 10.75 -12.85 -9.61
CA ASP A 181 10.85 -12.25 -10.93
C ASP A 181 11.56 -13.20 -11.89
N GLN A 182 10.80 -13.79 -12.82
CA GLN A 182 11.31 -14.85 -13.72
C GLN A 182 11.96 -15.99 -12.92
N GLY A 183 11.32 -16.41 -11.82
CA GLY A 183 11.79 -17.45 -10.92
C GLY A 183 12.94 -17.04 -9.97
N ARG A 184 13.42 -15.80 -10.03
CA ARG A 184 14.44 -15.29 -9.10
C ARG A 184 13.77 -14.74 -7.84
N PRO A 185 14.20 -15.12 -6.64
CA PRO A 185 13.62 -14.64 -5.41
C PRO A 185 14.03 -13.19 -5.12
N HIS A 186 13.07 -12.40 -4.61
CA HIS A 186 13.21 -11.05 -4.11
C HIS A 186 12.38 -10.88 -2.84
N MET A 187 12.68 -9.85 -2.05
CA MET A 187 11.86 -9.41 -0.93
C MET A 187 11.29 -8.04 -1.24
N ALA A 188 9.99 -7.96 -1.43
CA ALA A 188 9.30 -6.71 -1.71
C ALA A 188 8.66 -6.15 -0.44
N ALA A 189 8.72 -4.83 -0.25
CA ALA A 189 8.12 -4.20 0.91
C ALA A 189 7.15 -3.07 0.56
N LEU A 190 6.10 -2.97 1.38
CA LEU A 190 5.13 -1.89 1.43
C LEU A 190 5.29 -1.11 2.74
N TRP A 191 5.47 0.20 2.66
CA TRP A 191 5.24 1.12 3.77
C TRP A 191 3.74 1.46 3.83
N GLY A 192 3.04 1.00 4.88
CA GLY A 192 1.58 0.98 4.92
C GLY A 192 0.88 2.33 5.04
N GLY A 193 1.56 3.37 5.49
CA GLY A 193 0.98 4.72 5.62
C GLY A 193 1.91 5.80 5.09
N SER A 194 1.72 6.20 3.84
CA SER A 194 2.72 7.02 3.11
C SER A 194 2.70 8.50 3.48
N ALA A 195 1.54 9.08 3.76
CA ALA A 195 1.46 10.51 4.09
C ALA A 195 1.79 10.76 5.58
N PRO A 196 2.63 11.76 5.90
CA PRO A 196 2.84 12.17 7.28
C PRO A 196 1.52 12.66 7.91
N PRO A 197 1.25 12.30 9.18
CA PRO A 197 0.03 12.73 9.88
C PRO A 197 0.07 14.23 10.22
N PRO A 198 -1.10 14.88 10.44
CA PRO A 198 -1.14 16.31 10.76
C PRO A 198 -0.67 16.64 12.18
N GLN A 199 -0.69 15.67 13.13
CA GLN A 199 -0.33 15.92 14.52
C GLN A 199 1.17 15.73 14.77
N LEU A 200 1.76 16.60 15.56
CA LEU A 200 3.20 16.58 15.86
C LEU A 200 3.67 15.25 16.48
N GLU A 201 2.97 14.76 17.50
CA GLU A 201 3.36 13.51 18.18
C GLU A 201 3.22 12.31 17.25
N ALA A 202 2.21 12.31 16.36
CA ALA A 202 2.04 11.27 15.36
C ALA A 202 3.17 11.31 14.30
N ASN A 203 3.70 12.49 13.93
CA ASN A 203 4.88 12.60 13.09
C ASN A 203 6.13 12.02 13.76
N TYR A 204 6.34 12.29 15.03
CA TYR A 204 7.44 11.63 15.77
C TYR A 204 7.25 10.11 15.85
N GLN A 205 6.01 9.66 16.03
CA GLN A 205 5.72 8.21 15.99
C GLN A 205 5.98 7.62 14.59
N TYR A 206 5.58 8.32 13.54
CA TYR A 206 5.84 7.94 12.16
C TYR A 206 7.35 7.76 11.88
N LEU A 207 8.19 8.71 12.34
CA LEU A 207 9.64 8.61 12.21
C LEU A 207 10.23 7.42 12.98
N ARG A 208 9.76 7.16 14.20
CA ARG A 208 10.18 5.97 14.98
C ARG A 208 9.79 4.66 14.27
N SER A 209 8.58 4.60 13.74
CA SER A 209 8.08 3.46 12.98
C SER A 209 8.88 3.24 11.69
N LEU A 210 9.25 4.33 11.02
CA LEU A 210 10.08 4.26 9.82
C LEU A 210 11.48 3.72 10.13
N ASP A 211 12.11 4.18 11.21
CA ASP A 211 13.40 3.65 11.66
C ASP A 211 13.33 2.15 11.94
N HIS A 212 12.31 1.73 12.69
CA HIS A 212 12.07 0.32 12.99
C HIS A 212 11.87 -0.51 11.71
N PHE A 213 11.02 -0.04 10.79
CA PHE A 213 10.75 -0.76 9.54
C PHE A 213 11.98 -0.85 8.63
N ILE A 214 12.80 0.21 8.58
CA ILE A 214 14.08 0.19 7.85
C ILE A 214 15.03 -0.90 8.40
N GLU A 215 15.08 -1.08 9.73
CA GLU A 215 15.87 -2.16 10.34
C GLU A 215 15.36 -3.54 9.88
N LYS A 216 14.02 -3.72 9.84
CA LYS A 216 13.41 -4.95 9.33
C LYS A 216 13.68 -5.14 7.84
N CYS A 217 13.60 -4.11 7.03
CA CYS A 217 13.94 -4.21 5.61
C CYS A 217 15.40 -4.65 5.38
N ARG A 218 16.34 -4.21 6.22
CA ARG A 218 17.73 -4.71 6.17
C ARG A 218 17.84 -6.15 6.62
N GLU A 219 17.15 -6.54 7.71
CA GLU A 219 17.13 -7.91 8.22
C GLU A 219 16.59 -8.89 7.18
N TYR A 220 15.57 -8.51 6.43
CA TYR A 220 14.92 -9.32 5.40
C TYR A 220 15.53 -9.14 4.00
N HIS A 221 16.58 -8.34 3.84
CA HIS A 221 17.22 -8.05 2.54
C HIS A 221 16.22 -7.54 1.49
N VAL A 222 15.37 -6.59 1.88
CA VAL A 222 14.39 -5.99 0.97
C VAL A 222 15.08 -5.29 -0.18
N ASP A 223 14.80 -5.74 -1.40
CA ASP A 223 15.40 -5.24 -2.64
C ASP A 223 14.37 -4.78 -3.68
N ALA A 224 13.08 -4.87 -3.34
CA ALA A 224 11.97 -4.47 -4.19
C ALA A 224 10.93 -3.66 -3.41
N ASP A 225 10.20 -2.81 -4.12
CA ASP A 225 9.11 -2.00 -3.56
C ASP A 225 7.78 -2.24 -4.27
N PHE A 226 6.68 -2.08 -3.55
CA PHE A 226 5.35 -1.92 -4.11
C PHE A 226 4.54 -0.97 -3.23
N MET A 227 3.52 -0.34 -3.79
CA MET A 227 2.75 0.69 -3.10
C MET A 227 1.27 0.54 -3.37
N ASN A 228 0.46 0.95 -2.38
CA ASN A 228 -0.98 1.10 -2.49
C ASN A 228 -1.41 2.47 -3.07
N HIS A 229 -0.47 3.44 -3.15
CA HIS A 229 -0.61 4.70 -3.88
C HIS A 229 0.49 4.80 -4.95
N PRO A 230 0.20 4.44 -6.21
CA PRO A 230 1.22 4.27 -7.25
C PRO A 230 1.95 5.57 -7.62
N ILE A 231 1.37 6.72 -7.30
CA ILE A 231 2.02 8.01 -7.52
C ILE A 231 3.31 8.19 -6.71
N LEU A 232 3.39 7.53 -5.55
CA LEU A 232 4.49 7.76 -4.60
C LEU A 232 5.79 7.06 -5.00
N ASN A 233 5.72 6.06 -5.89
CA ASN A 233 6.90 5.32 -6.36
C ASN A 233 7.03 5.29 -7.89
N ASN A 234 6.38 6.22 -8.61
CA ASN A 234 6.22 6.17 -10.07
C ASN A 234 5.61 4.84 -10.56
N GLY A 235 4.69 4.28 -9.77
CA GLY A 235 4.10 2.97 -10.02
C GLY A 235 3.33 2.89 -11.33
N VAL A 236 2.69 3.98 -11.76
CA VAL A 236 1.95 4.04 -13.02
C VAL A 236 2.87 3.77 -14.21
N GLU A 237 4.02 4.44 -14.25
CA GLU A 237 5.04 4.29 -15.29
C GLU A 237 5.71 2.92 -15.21
N ARG A 238 6.05 2.46 -13.99
CA ARG A 238 6.63 1.13 -13.77
C ARG A 238 5.68 0.02 -14.21
N MET A 239 4.39 0.13 -13.90
CA MET A 239 3.36 -0.80 -14.38
C MET A 239 3.22 -0.77 -15.90
N ALA A 240 3.36 0.40 -16.53
CA ALA A 240 3.37 0.50 -18.01
C ALA A 240 4.59 -0.22 -18.62
N VAL A 241 5.76 -0.14 -17.97
CA VAL A 241 6.94 -0.93 -18.36
C VAL A 241 6.66 -2.42 -18.23
N MET A 242 6.10 -2.87 -17.09
CA MET A 242 5.83 -4.29 -16.84
C MET A 242 4.86 -4.90 -17.88
N ARG A 243 3.84 -4.18 -18.31
CA ARG A 243 2.90 -4.65 -19.35
C ARG A 243 3.55 -4.96 -20.69
N ASN A 244 4.68 -4.32 -20.98
CA ASN A 244 5.39 -4.43 -22.27
C ASN A 244 6.82 -4.96 -22.09
N ARG A 245 7.14 -5.46 -20.90
CA ARG A 245 8.49 -5.88 -20.53
C ARG A 245 8.93 -7.08 -21.36
N LEU A 246 10.09 -6.98 -21.95
CA LEU A 246 10.79 -8.10 -22.55
C LEU A 246 11.65 -8.81 -21.48
N ASP A 247 11.88 -10.10 -21.64
CA ASP A 247 12.58 -10.93 -20.65
C ASP A 247 13.97 -10.40 -20.24
N GLN A 248 14.67 -9.72 -21.15
CA GLN A 248 15.99 -9.14 -20.89
C GLN A 248 15.95 -7.79 -20.18
N VAL A 249 14.78 -7.18 -20.00
CA VAL A 249 14.61 -5.88 -19.31
C VAL A 249 14.47 -6.12 -17.82
N ALA A 250 15.23 -5.42 -17.00
CA ALA A 250 15.12 -5.51 -15.55
C ALA A 250 13.71 -5.13 -15.05
N ASN A 251 13.27 -5.77 -13.98
CA ASN A 251 12.02 -5.42 -13.32
C ASN A 251 12.16 -4.03 -12.64
N PRO A 252 11.37 -3.02 -13.01
CA PRO A 252 11.51 -1.68 -12.45
C PRO A 252 11.10 -1.59 -10.96
N PHE A 253 10.44 -2.62 -10.42
CA PHE A 253 10.10 -2.71 -8.99
C PHE A 253 11.27 -3.28 -8.16
N VAL A 254 12.27 -3.90 -8.78
CA VAL A 254 13.51 -4.35 -8.12
C VAL A 254 14.51 -3.20 -8.17
N ILE A 255 14.67 -2.52 -7.03
CA ILE A 255 15.48 -1.30 -6.90
C ILE A 255 16.77 -1.52 -6.10
N GLY A 256 16.96 -2.74 -5.59
CA GLY A 256 18.10 -3.13 -4.74
C GLY A 256 17.95 -2.65 -3.29
N GLU A 257 18.63 -3.31 -2.35
CA GLU A 257 18.54 -3.03 -0.91
C GLU A 257 18.84 -1.55 -0.59
N GLU A 258 19.95 -1.02 -1.09
CA GLU A 258 20.32 0.39 -0.90
C GLU A 258 19.34 1.34 -1.61
N GLY A 259 18.74 0.93 -2.74
CA GLY A 259 17.70 1.66 -3.44
C GLY A 259 16.45 1.79 -2.58
N TYR A 260 16.01 0.70 -1.94
CA TYR A 260 14.86 0.72 -1.04
C TYR A 260 15.10 1.62 0.17
N ILE A 261 16.27 1.54 0.80
CA ILE A 261 16.62 2.39 1.95
C ILE A 261 16.66 3.88 1.56
N ARG A 262 17.19 4.22 0.38
CA ARG A 262 17.12 5.61 -0.12
C ARG A 262 15.70 6.06 -0.41
N PHE A 263 14.87 5.17 -0.95
CA PHE A 263 13.46 5.45 -1.20
C PHE A 263 12.69 5.76 0.10
N THR A 264 12.91 5.00 1.18
CA THR A 264 12.31 5.29 2.50
C THR A 264 12.78 6.63 3.09
N GLY A 265 13.94 7.12 2.67
CA GLY A 265 14.44 8.47 3.01
C GLY A 265 13.51 9.60 2.57
N LEU A 266 12.70 9.40 1.50
CA LEU A 266 11.69 10.37 1.08
C LEU A 266 10.61 10.53 2.13
N TYR A 267 10.13 9.44 2.74
CA TYR A 267 9.11 9.49 3.80
C TYR A 267 9.63 10.18 5.04
N ARG A 268 10.91 9.94 5.38
CA ARG A 268 11.58 10.65 6.47
C ARG A 268 11.59 12.15 6.21
N GLN A 269 12.05 12.57 5.05
CA GLN A 269 12.13 13.98 4.68
C GLN A 269 10.75 14.64 4.72
N LEU A 270 9.72 13.95 4.22
CA LEU A 270 8.34 14.46 4.25
C LEU A 270 7.85 14.68 5.69
N ALA A 271 8.11 13.75 6.61
CA ALA A 271 7.72 13.90 8.02
C ALA A 271 8.51 15.01 8.72
N GLU A 272 9.82 15.11 8.47
CA GLU A 272 10.68 16.17 9.01
C GLU A 272 10.27 17.56 8.48
N ASP A 273 9.95 17.68 7.19
CA ASP A 273 9.45 18.92 6.59
C ASP A 273 8.08 19.31 7.16
N ASN A 274 7.19 18.33 7.40
CA ASN A 274 5.90 18.57 8.05
C ASN A 274 6.06 19.08 9.49
N ILE A 275 6.97 18.48 10.25
CA ILE A 275 7.32 18.96 11.62
C ILE A 275 7.87 20.40 11.56
N ALA A 276 8.79 20.67 10.65
CA ALA A 276 9.40 21.99 10.47
C ALA A 276 8.38 23.07 10.04
N ALA A 277 7.37 22.68 9.26
CA ALA A 277 6.27 23.53 8.86
C ALA A 277 5.20 23.74 9.95
N GLY A 278 5.37 23.14 11.15
CA GLY A 278 4.43 23.24 12.26
C GLY A 278 3.27 22.26 12.19
N CYS A 279 3.46 21.13 11.51
CA CYS A 279 2.46 20.07 11.34
C CYS A 279 1.15 20.62 10.75
N ILE A 280 1.22 21.14 9.53
CA ILE A 280 0.05 21.66 8.81
C ILE A 280 -0.94 20.51 8.59
N ASP A 281 -2.16 20.71 9.03
CA ASP A 281 -3.27 19.82 8.74
C ASP A 281 -3.70 20.00 7.26
N TYR A 282 -3.17 19.16 6.39
CA TYR A 282 -3.47 19.20 4.96
C TYR A 282 -4.94 18.88 4.62
N THR A 283 -5.73 18.46 5.61
CA THR A 283 -7.17 18.18 5.43
C THR A 283 -8.03 19.43 5.55
N LYS A 284 -7.45 20.57 5.96
CA LYS A 284 -8.17 21.84 6.19
C LYS A 284 -7.88 22.91 5.14
N GLY A 285 -7.19 22.57 4.06
CA GLY A 285 -6.86 23.49 2.96
C GLY A 285 -7.93 23.62 1.91
#